data_ce5161d01cd9e1d6c7a90c9bd51d793d
#
_entry.id   ce5161d01cd9e1d6c7a90c9bd51d793d
#
_cell.length_a   1.000
_cell.length_b   1.000
_cell.length_c   1.000
_cell.angle_alpha   90.00
_cell.angle_beta   90.00
_cell.angle_gamma   90.00
#
_symmetry.space_group_name_H-M   'P 1'
#
loop_
_entity.id
_entity.type
_entity.pdbx_description
1 polymer ?
#
loop_
_entity_poly.entity_id
_entity_poly.type
_entity_poly.pdbx_seq_one_letter_code
_entity_poly.pdbx_strand_id
1 'polypeptide(L)'
;MKFLKILSSLKVIFVFILLEILALLIIANKSVFQRSHFVQLSMDVSAMMYEKTSELTKYFGLYSTNEELVRHNIELQKKVEHLQNIVSSNEYLASVGHDSAVAFVPAKIVSKTLNDLDNYFILNKGEKDGISEGLGVVCNGNVLGVVQYVSRNYSAVLLAMSAKMKLSGMIKNDGHLCTVIWDKVSTSKAEIEDIPYHIDVKIGDTIVTSGFSSIFPENYVIGTISKITKNKSTASNDLQINYSVDFMRAKYAEIVIPKDINEINKLKEQTNR
;
A
#
# COMPACT_ATOMS: atom_id res chain seq x y z
N MET A 1 22.00 46.16 -60.57
CA MET A 1 21.84 44.89 -61.30
C MET A 1 22.16 43.59 -60.52
N LYS A 2 22.99 43.61 -59.47
CA LYS A 2 23.34 42.40 -58.70
C LYS A 2 22.17 41.92 -57.82
N PHE A 3 21.35 42.82 -57.28
CA PHE A 3 20.21 42.51 -56.39
C PHE A 3 19.03 41.75 -57.05
N LEU A 4 18.79 42.12 -58.35
CA LEU A 4 17.74 41.44 -59.13
C LEU A 4 18.16 40.02 -59.58
N LYS A 5 19.45 39.73 -59.71
CA LYS A 5 19.95 38.36 -59.94
C LYS A 5 19.89 37.47 -58.73
N ILE A 6 20.12 38.03 -57.56
CA ILE A 6 19.96 37.29 -56.28
C ILE A 6 18.49 36.97 -56.06
N LEU A 7 17.55 37.89 -56.28
CA LEU A 7 16.13 37.70 -56.14
C LEU A 7 15.54 36.65 -57.10
N SER A 8 16.07 36.60 -58.36
CA SER A 8 15.70 35.58 -59.35
C SER A 8 16.25 34.20 -59.00
N SER A 9 17.45 34.12 -58.39
CA SER A 9 18.04 32.87 -57.89
C SER A 9 17.25 32.31 -56.67
N LEU A 10 16.78 33.19 -55.78
CA LEU A 10 15.95 32.80 -54.66
C LEU A 10 14.59 32.23 -55.10
N LYS A 11 13.97 32.77 -56.16
CA LYS A 11 12.75 32.22 -56.75
C LYS A 11 12.92 30.80 -57.27
N VAL A 12 14.04 30.50 -57.90
CA VAL A 12 14.34 29.17 -58.42
C VAL A 12 14.54 28.19 -57.30
N ILE A 13 15.25 28.57 -56.23
CA ILE A 13 15.44 27.74 -55.05
C ILE A 13 14.09 27.48 -54.33
N PHE A 14 13.24 28.50 -54.24
CA PHE A 14 11.93 28.34 -53.61
C PHE A 14 11.02 27.40 -54.39
N VAL A 15 11.00 27.51 -55.74
CA VAL A 15 10.23 26.60 -56.60
C VAL A 15 10.78 25.17 -56.52
N PHE A 16 12.11 25.01 -56.42
CA PHE A 16 12.74 23.70 -56.27
C PHE A 16 12.31 23.03 -54.95
N ILE A 17 12.41 23.74 -53.83
CA ILE A 17 11.99 23.25 -52.52
C ILE A 17 10.50 22.90 -52.50
N LEU A 18 9.66 23.73 -53.15
CA LEU A 18 8.23 23.48 -53.22
C LEU A 18 7.91 22.22 -54.04
N LEU A 19 8.62 21.98 -55.17
CA LEU A 19 8.49 20.75 -55.94
C LEU A 19 8.99 19.52 -55.20
N GLU A 20 10.05 19.65 -54.41
CA GLU A 20 10.59 18.55 -53.59
C GLU A 20 9.62 18.16 -52.47
N ILE A 21 9.03 19.14 -51.81
CA ILE A 21 7.95 18.90 -50.81
C ILE A 21 6.75 18.24 -51.47
N LEU A 22 6.32 18.70 -52.66
CA LEU A 22 5.20 18.10 -53.39
C LEU A 22 5.49 16.66 -53.81
N ALA A 23 6.73 16.39 -54.28
CA ALA A 23 7.16 15.03 -54.62
C ALA A 23 7.13 14.09 -53.38
N LEU A 24 7.64 14.57 -52.24
CA LEU A 24 7.60 13.82 -50.96
C LEU A 24 6.16 13.54 -50.50
N LEU A 25 5.25 14.51 -50.66
CA LEU A 25 3.83 14.32 -50.34
C LEU A 25 3.16 13.28 -51.24
N ILE A 26 3.48 13.26 -52.54
CA ILE A 26 2.94 12.29 -53.49
C ILE A 26 3.48 10.88 -53.20
N ILE A 27 4.77 10.76 -52.87
CA ILE A 27 5.40 9.49 -52.50
C ILE A 27 4.80 8.96 -51.19
N ALA A 28 4.63 9.82 -50.17
CA ALA A 28 4.04 9.47 -48.89
C ALA A 28 2.57 8.98 -49.01
N ASN A 29 1.84 9.48 -50.00
CA ASN A 29 0.43 9.15 -50.19
C ASN A 29 0.18 7.90 -51.07
N LYS A 30 1.20 7.41 -51.81
CA LYS A 30 1.00 6.33 -52.79
C LYS A 30 1.45 4.93 -52.37
N SER A 31 2.18 4.74 -51.27
CA SER A 31 2.64 3.40 -50.92
C SER A 31 2.33 3.01 -49.45
N VAL A 32 1.47 2.02 -49.31
CA VAL A 32 1.14 1.36 -48.04
C VAL A 32 2.40 0.78 -47.35
N PHE A 33 3.42 0.44 -48.14
CA PHE A 33 4.67 -0.13 -47.64
C PHE A 33 5.61 0.91 -47.01
N GLN A 34 5.61 2.15 -47.48
CA GLN A 34 6.42 3.23 -46.90
C GLN A 34 5.79 3.81 -45.62
N ARG A 35 4.48 3.70 -45.48
CA ARG A 35 3.76 4.14 -44.28
C ARG A 35 4.19 3.35 -43.04
N SER A 36 4.53 2.06 -43.17
CA SER A 36 5.02 1.24 -42.08
C SER A 36 6.41 1.66 -41.60
N HIS A 37 7.30 2.04 -42.49
CA HIS A 37 8.64 2.55 -42.13
C HIS A 37 8.62 3.93 -41.49
N PHE A 38 7.75 4.84 -41.93
CA PHE A 38 7.58 6.16 -41.30
C PHE A 38 6.95 6.05 -39.93
N VAL A 39 5.98 5.13 -39.71
CA VAL A 39 5.38 4.85 -38.41
C VAL A 39 6.39 4.22 -37.46
N GLN A 40 7.24 3.29 -37.93
CA GLN A 40 8.32 2.73 -37.11
C GLN A 40 9.34 3.77 -36.70
N LEU A 41 9.83 4.61 -37.63
CA LEU A 41 10.77 5.70 -37.33
C LEU A 41 10.18 6.73 -36.37
N SER A 42 8.89 7.06 -36.49
CA SER A 42 8.23 7.97 -35.55
C SER A 42 8.01 7.34 -34.17
N MET A 43 7.79 6.02 -34.11
CA MET A 43 7.73 5.28 -32.84
C MET A 43 9.09 5.20 -32.16
N ASP A 44 10.17 4.93 -32.89
CA ASP A 44 11.52 4.85 -32.35
C ASP A 44 12.01 6.21 -31.81
N VAL A 45 11.73 7.29 -32.51
CA VAL A 45 12.05 8.66 -32.07
C VAL A 45 11.19 9.04 -30.85
N SER A 46 9.91 8.68 -30.85
CA SER A 46 9.03 8.90 -29.70
C SER A 46 9.46 8.07 -28.49
N ALA A 47 9.83 6.81 -28.68
CA ALA A 47 10.33 5.94 -27.61
C ALA A 47 11.64 6.49 -27.00
N MET A 48 12.60 6.93 -27.81
CA MET A 48 13.83 7.60 -27.33
C MET A 48 13.55 8.89 -26.56
N MET A 49 12.58 9.69 -26.98
CA MET A 49 12.18 10.89 -26.24
C MET A 49 11.49 10.54 -24.92
N TYR A 50 10.61 9.55 -24.91
CA TYR A 50 9.97 9.07 -23.67
C TYR A 50 10.96 8.46 -22.69
N GLU A 51 11.96 7.73 -23.17
CA GLU A 51 12.99 7.13 -22.31
C GLU A 51 13.84 8.20 -21.62
N LYS A 52 14.30 9.21 -22.34
CA LYS A 52 15.07 10.33 -21.77
C LYS A 52 14.26 11.23 -20.84
N THR A 53 13.00 11.51 -21.17
CA THR A 53 12.13 12.31 -20.29
C THR A 53 11.68 11.52 -19.05
N SER A 54 11.54 10.20 -19.16
CA SER A 54 11.25 9.30 -18.03
C SER A 54 12.40 9.23 -17.03
N GLU A 55 13.66 9.26 -17.47
CA GLU A 55 14.81 9.31 -16.56
C GLU A 55 14.91 10.64 -15.82
N LEU A 56 14.66 11.75 -16.50
CA LEU A 56 14.65 13.08 -15.88
C LEU A 56 13.50 13.22 -14.86
N THR A 57 12.30 12.77 -15.20
CA THR A 57 11.16 12.80 -14.26
C THR A 57 11.35 11.86 -13.07
N LYS A 58 12.02 10.71 -13.24
CA LYS A 58 12.44 9.86 -12.13
C LYS A 58 13.41 10.57 -11.20
N TYR A 59 14.38 11.32 -11.75
CA TYR A 59 15.38 12.05 -10.96
C TYR A 59 14.75 13.18 -10.15
N PHE A 60 13.83 13.95 -10.73
CA PHE A 60 13.07 14.98 -10.01
C PHE A 60 12.11 14.37 -8.98
N GLY A 61 11.49 13.21 -9.30
CA GLY A 61 10.68 12.46 -8.34
C GLY A 61 11.47 11.90 -7.16
N LEU A 62 12.74 11.47 -7.37
CA LEU A 62 13.62 11.03 -6.29
C LEU A 62 13.98 12.18 -5.33
N TYR A 63 14.21 13.38 -5.87
CA TYR A 63 14.56 14.54 -5.05
C TYR A 63 13.40 14.92 -4.12
N SER A 64 12.18 15.04 -4.66
CA SER A 64 11.00 15.34 -3.85
C SER A 64 10.68 14.25 -2.82
N THR A 65 10.84 12.97 -3.21
CA THR A 65 10.66 11.84 -2.28
C THR A 65 11.72 11.84 -1.18
N ASN A 66 12.97 12.23 -1.50
CA ASN A 66 14.04 12.33 -0.50
C ASN A 66 13.78 13.47 0.50
N GLU A 67 13.32 14.63 0.03
CA GLU A 67 12.91 15.72 0.95
C GLU A 67 11.74 15.31 1.85
N GLU A 68 10.76 14.59 1.32
CA GLU A 68 9.63 14.05 2.09
C GLU A 68 10.09 13.03 3.14
N LEU A 69 11.01 12.12 2.76
CA LEU A 69 11.62 11.17 3.69
C LEU A 69 12.44 11.87 4.79
N VAL A 70 13.18 12.90 4.45
CA VAL A 70 13.94 13.69 5.45
C VAL A 70 12.97 14.39 6.41
N ARG A 71 11.88 14.99 5.93
CA ARG A 71 10.88 15.62 6.80
C ARG A 71 10.20 14.59 7.71
N HIS A 72 9.83 13.42 7.17
CA HIS A 72 9.27 12.33 7.95
C HIS A 72 10.26 11.82 9.02
N ASN A 73 11.53 11.67 8.67
CA ASN A 73 12.57 11.30 9.64
C ASN A 73 12.70 12.31 10.78
N ILE A 74 12.71 13.61 10.45
CA ILE A 74 12.76 14.67 11.46
C ILE A 74 11.53 14.64 12.37
N GLU A 75 10.35 14.41 11.79
CA GLU A 75 9.10 14.30 12.57
C GLU A 75 9.11 13.07 13.49
N LEU A 76 9.57 11.93 12.99
CA LEU A 76 9.72 10.71 13.79
C LEU A 76 10.75 10.90 14.92
N GLN A 77 11.90 11.54 14.64
CA GLN A 77 12.88 11.85 15.65
C GLN A 77 12.32 12.75 16.77
N LYS A 78 11.54 13.78 16.40
CA LYS A 78 10.86 14.64 17.40
C LYS A 78 9.84 13.86 18.24
N LYS A 79 9.09 12.94 17.62
CA LYS A 79 8.15 12.07 18.36
C LYS A 79 8.89 11.13 19.31
N VAL A 80 10.00 10.53 18.86
CA VAL A 80 10.84 9.67 19.71
C VAL A 80 11.42 10.46 20.89
N GLU A 81 11.97 11.65 20.65
CA GLU A 81 12.50 12.53 21.70
C GLU A 81 11.41 12.94 22.70
N HIS A 82 10.22 13.29 22.22
CA HIS A 82 9.07 13.61 23.06
C HIS A 82 8.63 12.43 23.93
N LEU A 83 8.55 11.23 23.35
CA LEU A 83 8.20 10.01 24.07
C LEU A 83 9.29 9.63 25.09
N GLN A 84 10.56 9.77 24.73
CA GLN A 84 11.69 9.55 25.66
C GLN A 84 11.64 10.51 26.84
N ASN A 85 11.28 11.78 26.61
CA ASN A 85 11.11 12.77 27.69
C ASN A 85 9.93 12.42 28.61
N ILE A 86 8.82 11.91 28.07
CA ILE A 86 7.68 11.43 28.86
C ILE A 86 8.09 10.21 29.70
N VAL A 87 8.78 9.25 29.11
CA VAL A 87 9.27 8.04 29.79
C VAL A 87 10.26 8.39 30.89
N SER A 88 11.23 9.27 30.61
CA SER A 88 12.23 9.69 31.60
C SER A 88 11.66 10.53 32.74
N SER A 89 10.54 11.22 32.50
CA SER A 89 9.84 11.99 33.56
C SER A 89 8.95 11.14 34.45
N ASN A 90 8.72 9.87 34.08
CA ASN A 90 7.84 8.95 34.80
C ASN A 90 8.65 7.74 35.31
N GLU A 91 9.17 7.84 36.55
CA GLU A 91 10.03 6.82 37.18
C GLU A 91 9.40 5.40 37.18
N TYR A 92 8.07 5.31 37.19
CA TYR A 92 7.34 4.05 37.12
C TYR A 92 7.45 3.38 35.74
N LEU A 93 7.44 4.16 34.66
CA LEU A 93 7.60 3.64 33.29
C LEU A 93 9.06 3.30 32.95
N ALA A 94 10.02 3.97 33.58
CA ALA A 94 11.43 3.65 33.41
C ALA A 94 11.84 2.31 34.07
N SER A 95 11.10 1.84 35.07
CA SER A 95 11.33 0.55 35.72
C SER A 95 10.71 -0.65 34.97
N VAL A 96 9.73 -0.40 34.11
CA VAL A 96 9.20 -1.39 33.18
C VAL A 96 10.03 -1.32 31.91
N GLY A 97 11.09 -2.12 31.84
CA GLY A 97 12.03 -2.13 30.73
C GLY A 97 11.32 -2.08 29.38
N HIS A 98 11.53 -1.03 28.64
CA HIS A 98 11.09 -0.88 27.26
C HIS A 98 11.94 -1.76 26.34
N ASP A 99 11.87 -3.04 26.53
CA ASP A 99 12.23 -3.97 25.48
C ASP A 99 11.07 -3.88 24.45
N SER A 100 11.33 -3.27 23.29
CA SER A 100 10.32 -3.22 22.24
C SER A 100 9.89 -4.65 21.92
N ALA A 101 8.69 -5.02 22.37
CA ALA A 101 8.18 -6.38 22.32
C ALA A 101 7.98 -6.91 20.88
N VAL A 102 8.31 -6.08 19.88
CA VAL A 102 8.00 -6.34 18.48
C VAL A 102 9.15 -5.88 17.57
N ALA A 103 9.56 -6.74 16.64
CA ALA A 103 10.43 -6.36 15.52
C ALA A 103 9.61 -6.20 14.24
N PHE A 104 10.08 -5.35 13.33
CA PHE A 104 9.44 -5.11 12.03
C PHE A 104 10.38 -5.50 10.90
N VAL A 105 9.86 -6.26 9.92
CA VAL A 105 10.58 -6.58 8.69
C VAL A 105 9.89 -5.88 7.53
N PRO A 106 10.52 -4.85 6.94
CA PRO A 106 9.95 -4.18 5.78
C PRO A 106 9.97 -5.10 4.55
N ALA A 107 8.85 -5.11 3.82
CA ALA A 107 8.66 -5.95 2.66
C ALA A 107 7.99 -5.18 1.51
N LYS A 108 8.34 -5.53 0.27
CA LYS A 108 7.69 -5.02 -0.94
C LYS A 108 6.60 -5.99 -1.39
N ILE A 109 5.45 -5.47 -1.76
CA ILE A 109 4.37 -6.24 -2.38
C ILE A 109 4.74 -6.47 -3.84
N VAL A 110 4.90 -7.74 -4.25
CA VAL A 110 5.31 -8.13 -5.60
C VAL A 110 4.15 -8.64 -6.45
N SER A 111 3.05 -9.10 -5.81
CA SER A 111 1.84 -9.53 -6.49
C SER A 111 0.60 -9.25 -5.62
N LYS A 112 -0.54 -9.03 -6.27
CA LYS A 112 -1.83 -8.74 -5.63
C LYS A 112 -2.94 -9.54 -6.28
N THR A 113 -3.78 -10.18 -5.47
CA THR A 113 -5.06 -10.80 -5.86
C THR A 113 -6.15 -10.13 -5.01
N LEU A 114 -7.06 -9.37 -5.64
CA LEU A 114 -7.98 -8.47 -4.94
C LEU A 114 -9.46 -8.62 -5.35
N ASN A 115 -9.78 -9.54 -6.22
CA ASN A 115 -11.15 -9.67 -6.78
C ASN A 115 -11.73 -11.06 -6.53
N ASP A 116 -11.29 -11.73 -5.47
CA ASP A 116 -11.73 -13.09 -5.12
C ASP A 116 -12.28 -13.11 -3.67
N LEU A 117 -12.85 -14.24 -3.26
CA LEU A 117 -13.25 -14.47 -1.88
C LEU A 117 -12.03 -14.55 -0.95
N ASP A 118 -10.93 -15.10 -1.44
CA ASP A 118 -9.65 -15.17 -0.73
C ASP A 118 -8.64 -14.23 -1.41
N ASN A 119 -8.41 -13.09 -0.80
CA ASN A 119 -7.52 -12.05 -1.33
C ASN A 119 -6.13 -12.15 -0.70
N TYR A 120 -5.09 -12.12 -1.55
CA TYR A 120 -3.70 -12.30 -1.14
C TYR A 120 -2.77 -11.24 -1.69
N PHE A 121 -1.76 -10.90 -0.90
CA PHE A 121 -0.54 -10.26 -1.38
C PHE A 121 0.64 -11.20 -1.27
N ILE A 122 1.55 -11.15 -2.25
CA ILE A 122 2.85 -11.81 -2.18
C ILE A 122 3.89 -10.76 -1.80
N LEU A 123 4.66 -11.04 -0.76
CA LEU A 123 5.76 -10.21 -0.28
C LEU A 123 7.10 -10.82 -0.69
N ASN A 124 8.12 -9.97 -0.92
CA ASN A 124 9.49 -10.35 -1.23
C ASN A 124 10.32 -10.73 0.00
N LYS A 125 9.69 -11.26 1.03
CA LYS A 125 10.29 -11.72 2.28
C LYS A 125 9.78 -13.12 2.59
N GLY A 126 10.67 -14.02 3.03
CA GLY A 126 10.35 -15.41 3.29
C GLY A 126 11.11 -15.99 4.48
N GLU A 127 11.22 -17.31 4.55
CA GLU A 127 11.90 -18.03 5.65
C GLU A 127 13.33 -17.52 5.92
N LYS A 128 14.11 -17.23 4.86
CA LYS A 128 15.46 -16.67 4.99
C LYS A 128 15.53 -15.32 5.71
N ASP A 129 14.43 -14.58 5.71
CA ASP A 129 14.30 -13.28 6.37
C ASP A 129 13.68 -13.41 7.79
N GLY A 130 13.47 -14.64 8.28
CA GLY A 130 12.88 -14.92 9.58
C GLY A 130 11.35 -14.88 9.60
N ILE A 131 10.71 -14.95 8.42
CA ILE A 131 9.25 -14.92 8.32
C ILE A 131 8.69 -16.33 8.51
N SER A 132 7.64 -16.44 9.32
CA SER A 132 6.87 -17.65 9.56
C SER A 132 5.37 -17.42 9.32
N GLU A 133 4.62 -18.48 9.21
CA GLU A 133 3.16 -18.43 9.14
C GLU A 133 2.56 -17.86 10.43
N GLY A 134 1.43 -17.18 10.33
CA GLY A 134 0.72 -16.57 11.46
C GLY A 134 1.22 -15.20 11.87
N LEU A 135 2.25 -14.63 11.25
CA LEU A 135 2.72 -13.27 11.54
C LEU A 135 1.75 -12.23 10.99
N GLY A 136 1.51 -11.18 11.77
CA GLY A 136 0.74 -10.03 11.36
C GLY A 136 1.48 -9.17 10.32
N VAL A 137 0.73 -8.57 9.42
CA VAL A 137 1.27 -7.65 8.40
C VAL A 137 0.50 -6.35 8.44
N VAL A 138 1.22 -5.23 8.48
CA VAL A 138 0.66 -3.89 8.56
C VAL A 138 1.18 -3.01 7.42
N CYS A 139 0.52 -1.90 7.19
CA CYS A 139 0.94 -0.87 6.25
C CYS A 139 0.70 0.49 6.92
N ASN A 140 1.78 1.24 7.21
CA ASN A 140 1.70 2.53 7.89
C ASN A 140 0.86 2.48 9.20
N GLY A 141 1.07 1.46 10.02
CA GLY A 141 0.35 1.28 11.29
C GLY A 141 -1.09 0.77 11.15
N ASN A 142 -1.55 0.47 9.95
CA ASN A 142 -2.88 -0.11 9.69
C ASN A 142 -2.78 -1.60 9.36
N VAL A 143 -3.72 -2.40 9.84
CA VAL A 143 -3.74 -3.84 9.59
C VAL A 143 -3.94 -4.13 8.11
N LEU A 144 -3.04 -4.90 7.52
CA LEU A 144 -3.13 -5.36 6.13
C LEU A 144 -3.66 -6.80 6.04
N GLY A 145 -3.14 -7.71 6.87
CA GLY A 145 -3.49 -9.12 6.87
C GLY A 145 -2.56 -9.98 7.70
N VAL A 146 -2.55 -11.28 7.44
CA VAL A 146 -1.75 -12.28 8.17
C VAL A 146 -1.00 -13.16 7.19
N VAL A 147 0.26 -13.48 7.47
CA VAL A 147 1.06 -14.42 6.69
C VAL A 147 0.45 -15.80 6.77
N GLN A 148 0.00 -16.34 5.65
CA GLN A 148 -0.64 -17.67 5.59
C GLN A 148 0.28 -18.74 5.06
N TYR A 149 1.12 -18.41 4.06
CA TYR A 149 2.08 -19.35 3.47
C TYR A 149 3.44 -18.67 3.35
N VAL A 150 4.49 -19.44 3.58
CA VAL A 150 5.86 -18.97 3.49
C VAL A 150 6.68 -19.92 2.60
N SER A 151 7.50 -19.36 1.74
CA SER A 151 8.53 -20.05 0.98
C SER A 151 9.89 -19.45 1.33
N ARG A 152 10.95 -20.05 0.81
CA ARG A 152 12.33 -19.59 1.09
C ARG A 152 12.53 -18.07 0.91
N ASN A 153 11.96 -17.47 -0.15
CA ASN A 153 12.20 -16.07 -0.53
C ASN A 153 10.96 -15.18 -0.49
N TYR A 154 9.76 -15.74 -0.38
CA TYR A 154 8.50 -15.04 -0.47
C TYR A 154 7.52 -15.52 0.59
N SER A 155 6.55 -14.68 0.92
CA SER A 155 5.40 -15.05 1.75
C SER A 155 4.09 -14.59 1.10
N ALA A 156 3.03 -15.37 1.34
CA ALA A 156 1.67 -15.03 0.94
C ALA A 156 0.89 -14.56 2.16
N VAL A 157 0.34 -13.37 2.06
CA VAL A 157 -0.43 -12.70 3.13
C VAL A 157 -1.90 -12.76 2.77
N LEU A 158 -2.71 -13.43 3.59
CA LEU A 158 -4.17 -13.37 3.52
C LEU A 158 -4.62 -12.01 4.04
N LEU A 159 -5.32 -11.25 3.21
CA LEU A 159 -5.70 -9.88 3.52
C LEU A 159 -6.87 -9.82 4.51
N ALA A 160 -6.97 -8.71 5.25
CA ALA A 160 -8.11 -8.42 6.10
C ALA A 160 -9.44 -8.44 5.34
N MET A 161 -9.41 -8.08 4.05
CA MET A 161 -10.53 -8.18 3.11
C MET A 161 -10.61 -9.55 2.42
N SER A 162 -10.60 -10.62 3.19
CA SER A 162 -10.78 -12.01 2.70
C SER A 162 -11.85 -12.71 3.50
N ALA A 163 -12.66 -13.55 2.83
CA ALA A 163 -13.80 -14.20 3.47
C ALA A 163 -13.42 -15.15 4.62
N LYS A 164 -12.19 -15.66 4.61
CA LYS A 164 -11.64 -16.52 5.67
C LYS A 164 -11.02 -15.75 6.83
N MET A 165 -10.82 -14.44 6.68
CA MET A 165 -10.15 -13.63 7.70
C MET A 165 -11.17 -13.18 8.76
N LYS A 166 -10.84 -13.43 10.01
CA LYS A 166 -11.50 -12.86 11.20
C LYS A 166 -10.43 -12.17 12.04
N LEU A 167 -10.61 -10.88 12.29
CA LEU A 167 -9.67 -10.09 13.09
C LEU A 167 -10.28 -9.80 14.46
N SER A 168 -9.50 -10.07 15.50
CA SER A 168 -9.86 -9.66 16.87
C SER A 168 -9.59 -8.17 17.03
N GLY A 169 -10.64 -7.40 17.09
CA GLY A 169 -10.62 -5.95 17.23
C GLY A 169 -11.09 -5.50 18.60
N MET A 170 -10.93 -4.21 18.84
CA MET A 170 -11.37 -3.51 20.03
C MET A 170 -11.78 -2.08 19.66
N ILE A 171 -12.85 -1.59 20.24
CA ILE A 171 -13.23 -0.17 20.14
C ILE A 171 -12.22 0.62 20.97
N LYS A 172 -11.46 1.51 20.32
CA LYS A 172 -10.33 2.21 20.96
C LYS A 172 -10.72 3.02 22.19
N ASN A 173 -11.89 3.65 22.18
CA ASN A 173 -12.34 4.56 23.24
C ASN A 173 -12.93 3.84 24.45
N ASP A 174 -13.54 2.65 24.24
CA ASP A 174 -14.31 1.93 25.24
C ASP A 174 -13.61 0.64 25.70
N GLY A 175 -12.67 0.12 24.89
CA GLY A 175 -11.98 -1.14 25.17
C GLY A 175 -12.85 -2.39 24.90
N HIS A 176 -14.06 -2.24 24.34
CA HIS A 176 -14.93 -3.37 24.06
C HIS A 176 -14.40 -4.21 22.89
N LEU A 177 -14.29 -5.52 23.12
CA LEU A 177 -13.80 -6.47 22.12
C LEU A 177 -14.85 -6.74 21.05
N CYS A 178 -14.39 -6.90 19.83
CA CYS A 178 -15.22 -7.20 18.67
C CYS A 178 -14.50 -8.07 17.65
N THR A 179 -15.26 -8.66 16.76
CA THR A 179 -14.73 -9.42 15.62
C THR A 179 -14.99 -8.65 14.34
N VAL A 180 -13.93 -8.36 13.59
CA VAL A 180 -14.01 -7.71 12.28
C VAL A 180 -13.95 -8.75 11.20
N ILE A 181 -14.94 -8.75 10.32
CA ILE A 181 -15.05 -9.61 9.15
C ILE A 181 -15.27 -8.79 7.89
N TRP A 182 -14.79 -9.27 6.75
CA TRP A 182 -15.03 -8.61 5.47
C TRP A 182 -16.47 -8.79 5.01
N ASP A 183 -17.08 -7.73 4.47
CA ASP A 183 -18.45 -7.73 3.92
C ASP A 183 -18.61 -8.54 2.60
N LYS A 184 -17.52 -9.06 2.05
CA LYS A 184 -17.43 -9.83 0.79
C LYS A 184 -17.88 -9.07 -0.47
N VAL A 185 -18.06 -7.76 -0.36
CA VAL A 185 -18.56 -6.91 -1.44
C VAL A 185 -17.57 -5.79 -1.76
N SER A 186 -17.12 -5.06 -0.76
CA SER A 186 -16.29 -3.86 -0.95
C SER A 186 -14.85 -4.08 -0.49
N THR A 187 -13.89 -3.63 -1.29
CA THR A 187 -12.47 -3.63 -0.91
C THR A 187 -12.13 -2.65 0.22
N SER A 188 -13.07 -1.79 0.60
CA SER A 188 -12.85 -0.73 1.59
C SER A 188 -13.71 -0.89 2.85
N LYS A 189 -14.59 -1.90 2.92
CA LYS A 189 -15.54 -2.03 4.02
C LYS A 189 -15.44 -3.39 4.70
N ALA A 190 -15.79 -3.39 5.99
CA ALA A 190 -15.95 -4.59 6.79
C ALA A 190 -17.13 -4.45 7.72
N GLU A 191 -17.55 -5.57 8.26
CA GLU A 191 -18.61 -5.67 9.28
C GLU A 191 -17.99 -6.01 10.63
N ILE A 192 -18.66 -5.60 11.70
CA ILE A 192 -18.28 -5.95 13.05
C ILE A 192 -19.40 -6.82 13.63
N GLU A 193 -19.00 -7.99 14.11
CA GLU A 193 -19.86 -8.89 14.89
C GLU A 193 -19.66 -8.65 16.40
N ASP A 194 -20.59 -9.15 17.18
CA ASP A 194 -20.52 -9.30 18.65
C ASP A 194 -20.58 -7.99 19.46
N ILE A 195 -21.23 -6.92 18.95
CA ILE A 195 -21.43 -5.69 19.73
C ILE A 195 -22.80 -5.68 20.41
N PRO A 196 -22.87 -5.85 21.73
CA PRO A 196 -24.12 -5.78 22.48
C PRO A 196 -24.82 -4.43 22.37
N TYR A 197 -26.13 -4.45 22.50
CA TYR A 197 -26.98 -3.24 22.33
C TYR A 197 -26.68 -2.11 23.32
N HIS A 198 -26.15 -2.44 24.50
CA HIS A 198 -25.87 -1.48 25.57
C HIS A 198 -24.55 -0.73 25.40
N ILE A 199 -23.71 -1.14 24.45
CA ILE A 199 -22.46 -0.45 24.16
C ILE A 199 -22.73 0.82 23.35
N ASP A 200 -22.29 1.96 23.86
CA ASP A 200 -22.46 3.26 23.22
C ASP A 200 -21.37 3.46 22.14
N VAL A 201 -21.70 3.09 20.90
CA VAL A 201 -20.82 3.25 19.74
C VAL A 201 -21.26 4.42 18.89
N LYS A 202 -20.29 5.15 18.32
CA LYS A 202 -20.52 6.33 17.46
C LYS A 202 -19.88 6.17 16.11
N ILE A 203 -20.51 6.78 15.10
CA ILE A 203 -19.87 6.92 13.78
C ILE A 203 -18.59 7.73 13.94
N GLY A 204 -17.49 7.23 13.37
CA GLY A 204 -16.16 7.81 13.53
C GLY A 204 -15.30 7.17 14.62
N ASP A 205 -15.85 6.29 15.46
CA ASP A 205 -15.05 5.54 16.42
C ASP A 205 -14.04 4.63 15.69
N THR A 206 -12.83 4.56 16.24
CA THR A 206 -11.73 3.80 15.66
C THR A 206 -11.71 2.38 16.23
N ILE A 207 -11.60 1.40 15.35
CA ILE A 207 -11.38 0.00 15.69
C ILE A 207 -9.90 -0.32 15.53
N VAL A 208 -9.32 -0.87 16.58
CA VAL A 208 -7.92 -1.27 16.65
C VAL A 208 -7.79 -2.75 16.97
N THR A 209 -6.60 -3.32 16.80
CA THR A 209 -6.30 -4.68 17.25
C THR A 209 -6.35 -4.76 18.78
N SER A 210 -6.88 -5.85 19.30
CA SER A 210 -7.10 -6.05 20.74
C SER A 210 -5.85 -6.49 21.51
N GLY A 211 -4.78 -6.92 20.82
CA GLY A 211 -3.62 -7.54 21.47
C GLY A 211 -3.81 -8.98 21.94
N PHE A 212 -5.05 -9.47 22.02
CA PHE A 212 -5.34 -10.84 22.53
C PHE A 212 -5.06 -11.95 21.52
N SER A 213 -4.91 -11.59 20.24
CA SER A 213 -4.55 -12.54 19.21
C SER A 213 -3.06 -12.64 19.11
N SER A 214 -2.22 -13.33 19.53
CA SER A 214 -0.74 -13.37 19.33
C SER A 214 -0.20 -12.97 17.95
N ILE A 215 -1.08 -12.48 17.08
CA ILE A 215 -0.79 -12.09 15.68
C ILE A 215 -0.40 -10.62 15.61
N PHE A 216 -1.17 -9.77 16.28
CA PHE A 216 -0.95 -8.34 16.32
C PHE A 216 -0.84 -7.87 17.77
N PRO A 217 0.13 -7.00 18.07
CA PRO A 217 0.08 -6.21 19.30
C PRO A 217 -1.18 -5.34 19.34
N GLU A 218 -1.47 -4.78 20.48
CA GLU A 218 -2.57 -3.86 20.68
C GLU A 218 -2.38 -2.54 19.91
N ASN A 219 -3.49 -1.86 19.56
CA ASN A 219 -3.54 -0.52 19.00
C ASN A 219 -3.15 -0.35 17.52
N TYR A 220 -3.00 -1.40 16.71
CA TYR A 220 -2.94 -1.25 15.25
C TYR A 220 -4.32 -0.96 14.69
N VAL A 221 -4.42 0.07 13.84
CA VAL A 221 -5.72 0.51 13.33
C VAL A 221 -6.24 -0.48 12.28
N ILE A 222 -7.51 -0.90 12.44
CA ILE A 222 -8.22 -1.73 11.47
C ILE A 222 -9.09 -0.82 10.60
N GLY A 223 -9.89 0.05 11.21
CA GLY A 223 -10.79 0.92 10.48
C GLY A 223 -11.56 1.87 11.39
N THR A 224 -12.51 2.59 10.79
CA THR A 224 -13.40 3.52 11.50
C THR A 224 -14.86 3.18 11.24
N ILE A 225 -15.71 3.30 12.25
CA ILE A 225 -17.15 3.02 12.15
C ILE A 225 -17.79 4.02 11.19
N SER A 226 -18.39 3.48 10.13
CA SER A 226 -19.05 4.27 9.09
C SER A 226 -20.58 4.19 9.12
N LYS A 227 -21.13 3.10 9.68
CA LYS A 227 -22.57 2.89 9.78
C LYS A 227 -22.92 2.05 11.01
N ILE A 228 -24.03 2.39 11.65
CA ILE A 228 -24.59 1.68 12.80
C ILE A 228 -26.03 1.31 12.44
N THR A 229 -26.38 0.04 12.53
CA THR A 229 -27.74 -0.45 12.34
C THR A 229 -28.16 -1.26 13.56
N LYS A 230 -29.23 -0.83 14.19
CA LYS A 230 -29.75 -1.53 15.39
C LYS A 230 -30.58 -2.74 14.98
N ASN A 231 -30.15 -3.92 15.36
CA ASN A 231 -30.86 -5.16 15.10
C ASN A 231 -31.68 -5.59 16.32
N LYS A 232 -32.99 -5.31 16.26
CA LYS A 232 -33.90 -5.62 17.38
C LYS A 232 -34.10 -7.12 17.60
N SER A 233 -33.89 -7.95 16.59
CA SER A 233 -34.11 -9.40 16.67
C SER A 233 -32.96 -10.14 17.38
N THR A 234 -31.74 -9.63 17.25
CA THR A 234 -30.53 -10.24 17.87
C THR A 234 -30.07 -9.51 19.13
N ALA A 235 -30.74 -8.41 19.52
CA ALA A 235 -30.32 -7.51 20.59
C ALA A 235 -28.84 -7.05 20.44
N SER A 236 -28.37 -6.89 19.21
CA SER A 236 -27.01 -6.46 18.85
C SER A 236 -27.01 -5.27 17.92
N ASN A 237 -25.90 -4.55 17.89
CA ASN A 237 -25.64 -3.53 16.90
C ASN A 237 -24.88 -4.15 15.71
N ASP A 238 -25.44 -4.05 14.51
CA ASP A 238 -24.73 -4.40 13.26
C ASP A 238 -23.94 -3.16 12.84
N LEU A 239 -22.62 -3.26 12.86
CA LEU A 239 -21.74 -2.13 12.56
C LEU A 239 -20.99 -2.38 11.25
N GLN A 240 -20.81 -1.32 10.47
CA GLN A 240 -19.95 -1.34 9.31
C GLN A 240 -18.79 -0.36 9.53
N ILE A 241 -17.58 -0.77 9.17
CA ILE A 241 -16.39 0.06 9.19
C ILE A 241 -15.85 0.31 7.79
N ASN A 242 -15.12 1.41 7.64
CA ASN A 242 -14.20 1.60 6.52
C ASN A 242 -12.81 1.18 6.98
N TYR A 243 -12.13 0.32 6.21
CA TYR A 243 -10.73 -0.01 6.46
C TYR A 243 -9.87 1.25 6.37
N SER A 244 -8.89 1.38 7.26
CA SER A 244 -7.94 2.49 7.23
C SER A 244 -6.82 2.27 6.21
N VAL A 245 -6.60 1.05 5.74
CA VAL A 245 -5.63 0.71 4.71
C VAL A 245 -6.27 0.74 3.32
N ASP A 246 -5.55 1.32 2.35
CA ASP A 246 -5.91 1.23 0.92
C ASP A 246 -5.18 0.04 0.29
N PHE A 247 -5.86 -1.10 0.17
CA PHE A 247 -5.31 -2.33 -0.41
C PHE A 247 -4.92 -2.16 -1.89
N MET A 248 -5.61 -1.30 -2.63
CA MET A 248 -5.33 -1.09 -4.05
C MET A 248 -4.00 -0.36 -4.26
N ARG A 249 -3.70 0.62 -3.39
CA ARG A 249 -2.51 1.49 -3.51
C ARG A 249 -1.31 1.01 -2.71
N ALA A 250 -1.47 0.10 -1.77
CA ALA A 250 -0.37 -0.41 -0.95
C ALA A 250 0.75 -0.98 -1.85
N LYS A 251 1.98 -0.53 -1.65
CA LYS A 251 3.18 -0.99 -2.38
C LYS A 251 4.18 -1.68 -1.47
N TYR A 252 4.19 -1.30 -0.20
CA TYR A 252 5.07 -1.80 0.84
C TYR A 252 4.23 -2.21 2.04
N ALA A 253 4.77 -3.11 2.83
CA ALA A 253 4.18 -3.60 4.06
C ALA A 253 5.28 -3.87 5.09
N GLU A 254 4.90 -4.00 6.33
CA GLU A 254 5.77 -4.33 7.45
C GLU A 254 5.25 -5.60 8.11
N ILE A 255 6.11 -6.62 8.20
CA ILE A 255 5.76 -7.88 8.87
C ILE A 255 6.12 -7.71 10.35
N VAL A 256 5.17 -7.95 11.21
CA VAL A 256 5.26 -7.79 12.67
C VAL A 256 5.73 -9.11 13.27
N ILE A 257 6.90 -9.11 13.93
CA ILE A 257 7.45 -10.28 14.60
C ILE A 257 7.45 -10.02 16.10
N PRO A 258 6.51 -10.61 16.87
CA PRO A 258 6.55 -10.57 18.33
C PRO A 258 7.78 -11.32 18.83
N LYS A 259 8.52 -10.76 19.80
CA LYS A 259 9.72 -11.41 20.36
C LYS A 259 9.43 -12.77 21.00
N ASP A 260 8.27 -12.90 21.63
CA ASP A 260 7.91 -14.10 22.42
C ASP A 260 7.03 -15.09 21.67
N ILE A 261 6.90 -14.94 20.32
CA ILE A 261 5.99 -15.78 19.52
C ILE A 261 6.28 -17.27 19.64
N ASN A 262 7.55 -17.64 19.75
CA ASN A 262 7.97 -19.04 19.87
C ASN A 262 7.55 -19.66 21.21
N GLU A 263 7.58 -18.89 22.30
CA GLU A 263 7.19 -19.33 23.63
C GLU A 263 5.66 -19.44 23.73
N ILE A 264 4.94 -18.43 23.22
CA ILE A 264 3.49 -18.42 23.16
C ILE A 264 2.95 -19.59 22.33
N ASN A 265 3.55 -19.87 21.17
CA ASN A 265 3.13 -20.99 20.33
C ASN A 265 3.37 -22.34 20.99
N LYS A 266 4.49 -22.54 21.68
CA LYS A 266 4.75 -23.75 22.47
C LYS A 266 3.69 -23.96 23.55
N LEU A 267 3.31 -22.91 24.27
CA LEU A 267 2.26 -22.98 25.31
C LEU A 267 0.90 -23.32 24.72
N LYS A 268 0.54 -22.74 23.57
CA LYS A 268 -0.70 -23.05 22.84
C LYS A 268 -0.76 -24.52 22.40
N GLU A 269 0.33 -25.06 21.88
CA GLU A 269 0.39 -26.47 21.50
C GLU A 269 0.24 -27.43 22.69
N GLN A 270 0.72 -27.03 23.87
CA GLN A 270 0.55 -27.80 25.10
C GLN A 270 -0.89 -27.73 25.65
N THR A 271 -1.57 -26.62 25.46
CA THR A 271 -2.94 -26.38 25.98
C THR A 271 -4.01 -26.99 25.08
N ASN A 272 -3.74 -27.24 23.80
CA ASN A 272 -4.66 -27.86 22.84
C ASN A 272 -4.53 -29.41 22.76
N ARG A 273 -3.74 -30.02 23.66
CA ARG A 273 -3.67 -31.46 23.87
C ARG A 273 -4.52 -31.87 25.09
#